data_2a3d30ad35d9fdc59f7b3e40a5b20a6d
#
_entry.id   2a3d30ad35d9fdc59f7b3e40a5b20a6d
#
_cell.length_a   1.000
_cell.length_b   1.000
_cell.length_c   1.000
_cell.angle_alpha   90.00
_cell.angle_beta   90.00
_cell.angle_gamma   90.00
#
_symmetry.space_group_name_H-M   'P 1'
#
loop_
_entity.id
_entity.type
_entity.pdbx_description
1 polymer ?
#
loop_
_entity_poly.entity_id
_entity_poly.type
_entity_poly.pdbx_seq_one_letter_code
_entity_poly.pdbx_strand_id
1 'polypeptide(L)'
;MHIIHGELRKAPYIKTGCGQDGQSTMFIVELSEVVKDRQTGENTYTNYSAAIFAKSPAQIGYYTTSLVEGNFIVVNCEKLKVDVSESNGKQYIKLQMENARLEGAKYVESSQQGGYTQQQGVPQQYQQQQQQQPAFGQQATSHNFNNIGGF
;
A
#
# COMPACT_ATOMS: atom_id res chain seq x y z
N MET A 1 -12.98 -1.47 -16.79
CA MET A 1 -11.95 -1.82 -15.79
C MET A 1 -12.59 -1.68 -14.42
N HIS A 2 -12.47 -2.71 -13.58
CA HIS A 2 -12.97 -2.73 -12.22
C HIS A 2 -11.79 -2.91 -11.27
N ILE A 3 -11.85 -2.25 -10.13
CA ILE A 3 -10.85 -2.40 -9.06
C ILE A 3 -11.58 -2.92 -7.83
N ILE A 4 -11.18 -4.09 -7.38
CA ILE A 4 -11.76 -4.76 -6.22
C ILE A 4 -10.66 -4.90 -5.18
N HIS A 5 -10.99 -4.60 -3.96
CA HIS A 5 -10.08 -4.77 -2.83
C HIS A 5 -10.76 -5.55 -1.71
N GLY A 6 -9.97 -6.27 -0.97
CA GLY A 6 -10.48 -7.05 0.16
C GLY A 6 -9.41 -7.90 0.80
N GLU A 7 -9.80 -8.51 1.90
CA GLU A 7 -8.96 -9.44 2.63
C GLU A 7 -9.05 -10.85 2.03
N LEU A 8 -7.91 -11.51 1.88
CA LEU A 8 -7.84 -12.92 1.52
C LEU A 8 -8.26 -13.77 2.72
N ARG A 9 -9.42 -14.40 2.61
CA ARG A 9 -9.96 -15.27 3.68
C ARG A 9 -9.30 -16.64 3.76
N LYS A 10 -8.58 -17.02 2.70
CA LYS A 10 -7.85 -18.29 2.61
C LYS A 10 -6.65 -18.15 1.69
N ALA A 11 -5.69 -19.03 1.86
CA ALA A 11 -4.55 -19.10 0.95
C ALA A 11 -5.02 -19.34 -0.49
N PRO A 12 -4.36 -18.74 -1.51
CA PRO A 12 -4.71 -18.94 -2.91
C PRO A 12 -4.45 -20.38 -3.33
N TYR A 13 -5.26 -20.88 -4.26
CA TYR A 13 -4.91 -22.10 -4.97
C TYR A 13 -3.86 -21.77 -6.03
N ILE A 14 -2.73 -22.47 -5.99
CA ILE A 14 -1.59 -22.24 -6.89
C ILE A 14 -1.46 -23.41 -7.85
N LYS A 15 -1.38 -23.12 -9.15
CA LYS A 15 -1.13 -24.10 -10.21
C LYS A 15 0.01 -23.63 -11.09
N THR A 16 1.07 -24.41 -11.18
CA THR A 16 2.20 -24.20 -12.08
C THR A 16 1.95 -24.82 -13.44
N GLY A 17 2.75 -24.45 -14.43
CA GLY A 17 2.64 -25.04 -15.78
C GLY A 17 1.39 -24.61 -16.54
N CYS A 18 0.92 -23.39 -16.30
CA CYS A 18 -0.25 -22.81 -16.97
C CYS A 18 0.17 -21.94 -18.16
N GLY A 19 -0.84 -21.54 -18.95
CA GLY A 19 -0.63 -20.74 -20.16
C GLY A 19 -0.33 -21.63 -21.38
N GLN A 20 -0.30 -21.00 -22.56
CA GLN A 20 -0.04 -21.70 -23.81
C GLN A 20 1.38 -22.26 -23.90
N ASP A 21 2.32 -21.62 -23.23
CA ASP A 21 3.73 -21.98 -23.13
C ASP A 21 4.07 -22.91 -21.95
N GLY A 22 3.09 -23.20 -21.07
CA GLY A 22 3.28 -23.99 -19.86
C GLY A 22 4.22 -23.38 -18.83
N GLN A 23 4.58 -22.09 -18.97
CA GLN A 23 5.57 -21.45 -18.09
C GLN A 23 4.94 -20.54 -17.02
N SER A 24 3.65 -20.28 -17.12
CA SER A 24 2.96 -19.42 -16.18
C SER A 24 2.55 -20.16 -14.91
N THR A 25 2.55 -19.44 -13.79
CA THR A 25 1.93 -19.88 -12.54
C THR A 25 0.64 -19.12 -12.35
N MET A 26 -0.44 -19.83 -12.08
CA MET A 26 -1.76 -19.29 -11.83
C MET A 26 -2.05 -19.30 -10.33
N PHE A 27 -2.52 -18.17 -9.82
CA PHE A 27 -2.99 -18.00 -8.46
C PHE A 27 -4.50 -17.73 -8.53
N ILE A 28 -5.31 -18.60 -7.94
CA ILE A 28 -6.75 -18.36 -7.79
C ILE A 28 -6.97 -17.81 -6.41
N VAL A 29 -7.45 -16.57 -6.35
CA VAL A 29 -7.76 -15.84 -5.12
C VAL A 29 -9.27 -15.66 -4.97
N GLU A 30 -9.74 -15.67 -3.73
CA GLU A 30 -11.12 -15.35 -3.39
C GLU A 30 -11.14 -14.18 -2.41
N LEU A 31 -11.90 -13.16 -2.78
CA LEU A 31 -12.07 -11.94 -2.00
C LEU A 31 -13.54 -11.82 -1.58
N SER A 32 -13.78 -11.15 -0.47
CA SER A 32 -15.13 -10.75 -0.08
C SER A 32 -15.12 -9.29 0.32
N GLU A 33 -16.03 -8.55 -0.27
CA GLU A 33 -16.36 -7.21 0.14
C GLU A 33 -17.53 -7.25 1.10
N VAL A 34 -17.42 -6.51 2.20
CA VAL A 34 -18.48 -6.45 3.23
C VAL A 34 -19.15 -5.09 3.13
N VAL A 35 -20.47 -5.11 2.97
CA VAL A 35 -21.28 -3.90 3.02
C VAL A 35 -22.23 -4.03 4.21
N LYS A 36 -22.10 -3.09 5.15
CA LYS A 36 -23.01 -3.01 6.28
C LYS A 36 -24.26 -2.22 5.89
N ASP A 37 -25.41 -2.86 6.00
CA ASP A 37 -26.69 -2.17 5.86
C ASP A 37 -26.85 -1.17 7.02
N ARG A 38 -27.09 0.10 6.68
CA ARG A 38 -27.22 1.18 7.68
C ARG A 38 -28.55 1.13 8.43
N GLN A 39 -29.58 0.51 7.84
CA GLN A 39 -30.90 0.45 8.46
C GLN A 39 -31.05 -0.78 9.36
N THR A 40 -30.61 -1.94 8.89
CA THR A 40 -30.73 -3.20 9.65
C THR A 40 -29.51 -3.50 10.51
N GLY A 41 -28.35 -2.90 10.19
CA GLY A 41 -27.07 -3.21 10.82
C GLY A 41 -26.45 -4.53 10.35
N GLU A 42 -27.11 -5.24 9.44
CA GLU A 42 -26.65 -6.53 8.92
C GLU A 42 -25.51 -6.36 7.91
N ASN A 43 -24.62 -7.35 7.88
CA ASN A 43 -23.54 -7.42 6.91
C ASN A 43 -23.98 -8.24 5.69
N THR A 44 -23.87 -7.64 4.53
CA THR A 44 -24.00 -8.34 3.24
C THR A 44 -22.63 -8.55 2.63
N TYR A 45 -22.45 -9.66 1.92
CA TYR A 45 -21.15 -10.04 1.37
C TYR A 45 -21.26 -10.19 -0.14
N THR A 46 -20.35 -9.54 -0.86
CA THR A 46 -20.14 -9.78 -2.28
C THR A 46 -18.86 -10.58 -2.44
N ASN A 47 -18.96 -11.76 -3.03
CA ASN A 47 -17.83 -12.66 -3.21
C ASN A 47 -17.26 -12.54 -4.62
N TYR A 48 -15.94 -12.44 -4.71
CA TYR A 48 -15.20 -12.36 -5.95
C TYR A 48 -14.19 -13.50 -6.06
N SER A 49 -13.94 -13.94 -7.28
CA SER A 49 -12.88 -14.89 -7.60
C SER A 49 -12.04 -14.37 -8.76
N ALA A 50 -10.74 -14.46 -8.65
CA ALA A 50 -9.80 -14.04 -9.68
C ALA A 50 -8.75 -15.10 -9.95
N ALA A 51 -8.46 -15.36 -11.23
CA ALA A 51 -7.29 -16.11 -11.66
C ALA A 51 -6.23 -15.10 -12.10
N ILE A 52 -5.13 -15.02 -11.36
CA ILE A 52 -4.03 -14.09 -11.59
C ILE A 52 -2.82 -14.89 -12.08
N PHE A 53 -2.22 -14.49 -13.19
CA PHE A 53 -1.11 -15.21 -13.80
C PHE A 53 0.22 -14.48 -13.56
N ALA A 54 1.24 -15.21 -13.17
CA ALA A 54 2.61 -14.77 -13.05
C ALA A 54 3.51 -15.53 -14.04
N LYS A 55 4.36 -14.81 -14.76
CA LYS A 55 5.26 -15.39 -15.77
C LYS A 55 6.72 -15.39 -15.36
N SER A 56 7.18 -14.34 -14.68
CA SER A 56 8.57 -14.26 -14.26
C SER A 56 8.79 -14.80 -12.85
N PRO A 57 9.99 -15.35 -12.55
CA PRO A 57 10.32 -15.80 -11.20
C PRO A 57 10.15 -14.72 -10.13
N ALA A 58 10.49 -13.47 -10.45
CA ALA A 58 10.31 -12.35 -9.54
C ALA A 58 8.82 -12.08 -9.25
N GLN A 59 7.96 -12.16 -10.26
CA GLN A 59 6.53 -11.98 -10.10
C GLN A 59 5.91 -13.15 -9.30
N ILE A 60 6.33 -14.37 -9.57
CA ILE A 60 5.90 -15.55 -8.81
C ILE A 60 6.30 -15.40 -7.34
N GLY A 61 7.56 -15.03 -7.06
CA GLY A 61 8.02 -14.79 -5.69
C GLY A 61 7.22 -13.71 -4.98
N TYR A 62 6.98 -12.58 -5.65
CA TYR A 62 6.16 -11.50 -5.10
C TYR A 62 4.72 -11.97 -4.80
N TYR A 63 4.07 -12.68 -5.72
CA TYR A 63 2.71 -13.17 -5.50
C TYR A 63 2.63 -14.22 -4.40
N THR A 64 3.63 -15.10 -4.31
CA THR A 64 3.69 -16.10 -3.24
C THR A 64 3.77 -15.48 -1.85
N THR A 65 4.50 -14.37 -1.71
CA THR A 65 4.62 -13.66 -0.43
C THR A 65 3.47 -12.72 -0.14
N SER A 66 2.84 -12.18 -1.17
CA SER A 66 1.77 -11.18 -1.04
C SER A 66 0.38 -11.78 -0.94
N LEU A 67 0.14 -12.91 -1.64
CA LEU A 67 -1.15 -13.59 -1.67
C LEU A 67 -1.22 -14.64 -0.57
N VAL A 68 -1.25 -14.21 0.67
CA VAL A 68 -1.38 -15.07 1.85
C VAL A 68 -2.66 -14.74 2.60
N GLU A 69 -3.19 -15.71 3.34
CA GLU A 69 -4.38 -15.53 4.16
C GLU A 69 -4.21 -14.36 5.14
N GLY A 70 -5.24 -13.54 5.27
CA GLY A 70 -5.24 -12.36 6.11
C GLY A 70 -4.67 -11.10 5.46
N ASN A 71 -4.01 -11.20 4.32
CA ASN A 71 -3.52 -10.02 3.62
C ASN A 71 -4.65 -9.29 2.89
N PHE A 72 -4.57 -7.97 2.93
CA PHE A 72 -5.44 -7.10 2.14
C PHE A 72 -4.83 -6.88 0.77
N ILE A 73 -5.57 -7.21 -0.28
CA ILE A 73 -5.10 -7.08 -1.66
C ILE A 73 -6.00 -6.19 -2.50
N VAL A 74 -5.42 -5.63 -3.54
CA VAL A 74 -6.10 -4.85 -4.58
C VAL A 74 -5.90 -5.55 -5.90
N VAL A 75 -7.01 -5.91 -6.55
CA VAL A 75 -7.02 -6.60 -7.83
C VAL A 75 -7.79 -5.77 -8.84
N ASN A 76 -7.22 -5.53 -10.00
CA ASN A 76 -7.97 -4.98 -11.12
C ASN A 76 -8.42 -6.09 -12.07
N CYS A 77 -9.50 -5.86 -12.82
CA CYS A 77 -9.94 -6.74 -13.89
C CYS A 77 -10.64 -5.94 -15.00
N GLU A 78 -10.70 -6.54 -16.17
CA GLU A 78 -11.36 -5.92 -17.31
C GLU A 78 -12.88 -6.07 -17.23
N LYS A 79 -13.33 -7.25 -16.83
CA LYS A 79 -14.75 -7.61 -16.80
C LYS A 79 -15.08 -8.39 -15.53
N LEU A 80 -16.34 -8.29 -15.11
CA LEU A 80 -16.94 -9.10 -14.08
C LEU A 80 -18.01 -10.01 -14.70
N LYS A 81 -17.93 -11.29 -14.43
CA LYS A 81 -18.92 -12.30 -14.85
C LYS A 81 -19.61 -12.85 -13.62
N VAL A 82 -20.94 -12.90 -13.67
CA VAL A 82 -21.71 -13.52 -12.61
C VAL A 82 -21.59 -15.04 -12.74
N ASP A 83 -21.16 -15.69 -11.68
CA ASP A 83 -21.13 -17.14 -11.55
C ASP A 83 -22.12 -17.55 -10.46
N VAL A 84 -23.07 -18.38 -10.83
CA VAL A 84 -24.12 -18.87 -9.92
C VAL A 84 -23.93 -20.36 -9.74
N SER A 85 -23.70 -20.78 -8.52
CA SER A 85 -23.62 -22.19 -8.14
C SER A 85 -24.69 -22.54 -7.12
N GLU A 86 -25.11 -23.77 -7.09
CA GLU A 86 -26.07 -24.29 -6.12
C GLU A 86 -25.41 -25.40 -5.30
N SER A 87 -25.58 -25.31 -3.99
CA SER A 87 -25.14 -26.36 -3.07
C SER A 87 -26.10 -26.46 -1.90
N ASN A 88 -26.55 -27.68 -1.61
CA ASN A 88 -27.49 -27.94 -0.50
C ASN A 88 -28.77 -27.09 -0.57
N GLY A 89 -29.35 -26.87 -1.77
CA GLY A 89 -30.53 -26.06 -1.99
C GLY A 89 -30.34 -24.54 -1.77
N LYS A 90 -29.10 -24.09 -1.64
CA LYS A 90 -28.77 -22.67 -1.54
C LYS A 90 -28.02 -22.23 -2.78
N GLN A 91 -28.42 -21.08 -3.31
CA GLN A 91 -27.71 -20.42 -4.39
C GLN A 91 -26.56 -19.57 -3.83
N TYR A 92 -25.39 -19.69 -4.45
CA TYR A 92 -24.21 -18.90 -4.17
C TYR A 92 -23.85 -18.10 -5.41
N ILE A 93 -23.82 -16.79 -5.24
CA ILE A 93 -23.43 -15.86 -6.31
C ILE A 93 -22.00 -15.44 -6.06
N LYS A 94 -21.15 -15.58 -7.07
CA LYS A 94 -19.77 -15.13 -7.08
C LYS A 94 -19.50 -14.32 -8.35
N LEU A 95 -18.77 -13.23 -8.22
CA LEU A 95 -18.33 -12.44 -9.35
C LEU A 95 -16.94 -12.89 -9.79
N GLN A 96 -16.85 -13.48 -10.96
CA GLN A 96 -15.57 -13.90 -11.53
C GLN A 96 -14.93 -12.73 -12.25
N MET A 97 -13.68 -12.42 -11.84
CA MET A 97 -12.89 -11.35 -12.42
C MET A 97 -12.11 -11.89 -13.62
N GLU A 98 -12.40 -11.37 -14.82
CA GLU A 98 -11.72 -11.76 -16.06
C GLU A 98 -10.55 -10.82 -16.34
N ASN A 99 -9.42 -11.38 -16.80
CA ASN A 99 -8.16 -10.69 -17.03
C ASN A 99 -7.66 -9.92 -15.80
N ALA A 100 -7.70 -10.63 -14.67
CA ALA A 100 -7.35 -10.06 -13.37
C ALA A 100 -5.83 -9.88 -13.19
N ARG A 101 -5.45 -8.80 -12.52
CA ARG A 101 -4.06 -8.48 -12.16
C ARG A 101 -3.99 -7.99 -10.72
N LEU A 102 -2.94 -8.39 -10.01
CA LEU A 102 -2.64 -7.85 -8.69
C LEU A 102 -2.03 -6.45 -8.85
N GLU A 103 -2.67 -5.45 -8.27
CA GLU A 103 -2.17 -4.07 -8.25
C GLU A 103 -1.37 -3.78 -6.98
N GLY A 104 -1.74 -4.41 -5.88
CA GLY A 104 -1.04 -4.23 -4.63
C GLY A 104 -1.51 -5.19 -3.55
N ALA A 105 -0.67 -5.34 -2.53
CA ALA A 105 -0.98 -6.09 -1.33
C ALA A 105 -0.44 -5.35 -0.11
N LYS A 106 -1.23 -5.31 0.95
CA LYS A 106 -0.84 -4.79 2.25
C LYS A 106 -0.93 -5.90 3.27
N TYR A 107 0.18 -6.21 3.90
CA TYR A 107 0.20 -7.09 5.05
C TYR A 107 -0.55 -6.41 6.20
N VAL A 108 -1.63 -7.01 6.66
CA VAL A 108 -2.30 -6.60 7.89
C VAL A 108 -1.67 -7.44 8.98
N GLU A 109 -0.73 -6.87 9.72
CA GLU A 109 -0.31 -7.50 10.97
C GLU A 109 -1.58 -7.70 11.79
N SER A 110 -1.93 -8.97 12.03
CA SER A 110 -2.96 -9.30 13.01
C SER A 110 -2.49 -8.65 14.30
N SER A 111 -3.21 -7.65 14.76
CA SER A 111 -2.95 -6.97 16.02
C SER A 111 -3.06 -7.98 17.15
N GLN A 112 -1.97 -8.71 17.40
CA GLN A 112 -1.73 -9.29 18.69
C GLN A 112 -1.63 -8.10 19.65
N GLN A 113 -2.66 -7.96 20.43
CA GLN A 113 -2.78 -7.10 21.57
C GLN A 113 -1.49 -7.22 22.41
N GLY A 114 -0.62 -6.22 22.32
CA GLY A 114 0.65 -6.27 23.05
C GLY A 114 1.44 -4.98 22.89
N GLY A 115 1.19 -4.03 23.80
CA GLY A 115 2.16 -3.03 24.23
C GLY A 115 2.44 -1.90 23.25
N TYR A 116 1.83 -0.76 23.52
CA TYR A 116 2.34 0.54 23.09
C TYR A 116 3.77 0.70 23.62
N THR A 117 4.76 0.35 22.84
CA THR A 117 6.11 0.87 23.05
C THR A 117 6.08 2.29 22.52
N GLN A 118 5.83 3.22 23.43
CA GLN A 118 6.07 4.62 23.25
C GLN A 118 7.56 4.77 22.89
N GLN A 119 7.84 4.90 21.59
CA GLN A 119 9.16 5.26 21.13
C GLN A 119 9.36 6.71 21.56
N GLN A 120 10.03 6.85 22.72
CA GLN A 120 10.52 8.13 23.21
C GLN A 120 11.38 8.73 22.10
N GLY A 121 10.86 9.77 21.48
CA GLY A 121 11.61 10.60 20.57
C GLY A 121 12.83 11.13 21.30
N VAL A 122 14.01 10.79 20.81
CA VAL A 122 15.26 11.39 21.21
C VAL A 122 15.16 12.87 20.88
N PRO A 123 15.29 13.80 21.85
CA PRO A 123 15.30 15.22 21.53
C PRO A 123 16.56 15.51 20.71
N GLN A 124 16.38 15.93 19.49
CA GLN A 124 17.44 16.52 18.68
C GLN A 124 17.91 17.78 19.38
N GLN A 125 19.07 17.67 20.02
CA GLN A 125 19.82 18.76 20.57
C GLN A 125 20.31 19.62 19.39
N TYR A 126 19.63 20.72 19.14
CA TYR A 126 20.14 21.77 18.25
C TYR A 126 21.40 22.32 18.89
N GLN A 127 22.55 21.93 18.37
CA GLN A 127 23.82 22.65 18.61
C GLN A 127 23.69 24.02 17.94
N GLN A 128 23.46 25.04 18.75
CA GLN A 128 23.70 26.43 18.39
C GLN A 128 25.21 26.59 18.20
N GLN A 129 25.65 26.59 16.97
CA GLN A 129 26.95 27.16 16.63
C GLN A 129 26.86 28.69 16.84
N GLN A 130 27.39 29.14 17.97
CA GLN A 130 27.74 30.54 18.18
C GLN A 130 28.85 30.87 17.18
N GLN A 131 28.49 31.60 16.14
CA GLN A 131 29.47 32.31 15.32
C GLN A 131 30.02 33.45 16.17
N GLN A 132 31.25 33.31 16.60
CA GLN A 132 32.08 34.41 17.14
C GLN A 132 32.31 35.43 16.03
N GLN A 133 31.72 36.60 16.19
CA GLN A 133 32.09 37.80 15.46
C GLN A 133 33.48 38.25 15.95
N PRO A 134 34.46 38.49 15.08
CA PRO A 134 35.68 39.17 15.49
C PRO A 134 35.36 40.65 15.73
N ALA A 135 35.73 41.11 16.93
CA ALA A 135 35.74 42.51 17.30
C ALA A 135 36.80 43.23 16.49
N PHE A 136 36.40 44.11 15.60
CA PHE A 136 37.29 45.08 14.99
C PHE A 136 37.37 46.32 15.89
N GLY A 137 38.61 46.55 16.37
CA GLY A 137 38.98 47.65 17.24
C GLY A 137 38.76 49.00 16.59
N GLN A 138 38.33 49.91 17.43
CA GLN A 138 38.33 51.33 17.19
C GLN A 138 39.74 51.83 16.96
N GLN A 139 39.99 52.48 15.85
CA GLN A 139 41.04 53.48 15.74
C GLN A 139 40.48 54.75 15.17
N ALA A 140 40.35 55.70 16.08
CA ALA A 140 40.09 57.07 15.78
C ALA A 140 41.35 57.71 15.15
N THR A 141 41.19 58.31 14.01
CA THR A 141 42.07 59.40 13.59
C THR A 141 41.25 60.43 12.87
N SER A 142 41.13 61.51 13.58
CA SER A 142 40.71 62.81 13.10
C SER A 142 41.69 63.34 12.03
N HIS A 143 41.20 63.70 10.88
CA HIS A 143 41.89 64.69 10.05
C HIS A 143 40.84 65.59 9.41
N ASN A 144 40.81 66.75 9.95
CA ASN A 144 40.24 67.96 9.50
C ASN A 144 41.05 68.47 8.29
N PHE A 145 40.42 68.75 7.18
CA PHE A 145 40.90 69.71 6.23
C PHE A 145 39.77 70.41 5.53
N ASN A 146 39.72 71.66 5.90
CA ASN A 146 39.07 72.77 5.23
C ASN A 146 39.48 72.87 3.77
N ASN A 147 38.57 73.33 3.00
CA ASN A 147 38.75 74.57 2.19
C ASN A 147 38.72 74.39 0.66
N ILE A 148 37.99 75.34 0.11
CA ILE A 148 38.17 76.11 -1.13
C ILE A 148 37.56 75.47 -2.40
N GLY A 149 36.49 76.07 -2.90
CA GLY A 149 36.49 77.16 -3.84
C GLY A 149 36.07 76.78 -5.20
N GLY A 150 35.00 77.34 -5.66
CA GLY A 150 34.99 78.26 -6.74
C GLY A 150 34.76 77.71 -8.14
N PHE A 151 33.77 78.30 -8.70
CA PHE A 151 33.28 78.47 -10.07
C PHE A 151 32.23 77.49 -10.54
#